data_2e301682c256df37d66d3ff57df0cda7
#
_entry.id   2e301682c256df37d66d3ff57df0cda7
#
_cell.length_a   1.000
_cell.length_b   1.000
_cell.length_c   1.000
_cell.angle_alpha   90.00
_cell.angle_beta   90.00
_cell.angle_gamma   90.00
#
_symmetry.space_group_name_H-M   'P 1'
#
loop_
_entity.id
_entity.type
_entity.pdbx_description
1 polymer ?
#
loop_
_entity_poly.entity_id
_entity_poly.type
_entity_poly.pdbx_seq_one_letter_code
_entity_poly.pdbx_strand_id
1 'polypeptide(L)'
;MNGIEVTGRKGLFTCPEFKVGGEKCTLQIPTYEALKGITKSIYWKPTITWVIDAVRIMNPIRMESTGIILPKMKSNKNDIAIYTYLKDCRYQVKAHFIFNKNRPEYKNDWNETKHQEIAERMIAKGGRQDIFLGTRECQGYVKPCKFGEGKGFY
;
A
#
# COMPACT_ATOMS: atom_id res chain seq x y z
N MET A 1 -15.24 5.06 -10.60
CA MET A 1 -13.78 4.82 -10.51
C MET A 1 -13.50 3.38 -10.83
N ASN A 2 -12.70 3.11 -11.86
CA ASN A 2 -12.48 1.72 -12.30
C ASN A 2 -11.36 1.02 -11.54
N GLY A 3 -10.34 1.73 -11.09
CA GLY A 3 -9.24 1.16 -10.36
C GLY A 3 -8.12 2.15 -10.04
N ILE A 4 -7.20 1.70 -9.22
CA ILE A 4 -6.03 2.46 -8.79
C ILE A 4 -4.79 1.66 -9.18
N GLU A 5 -3.88 2.27 -9.93
CA GLU A 5 -2.58 1.66 -10.19
C GLU A 5 -1.58 2.11 -9.11
N VAL A 6 -0.98 1.13 -8.45
CA VAL A 6 0.06 1.34 -7.43
C VAL A 6 1.38 0.81 -7.95
N THR A 7 2.40 1.65 -7.97
CA THR A 7 3.74 1.30 -8.43
C THR A 7 4.80 1.67 -7.41
N GLY A 8 5.91 0.95 -7.42
CA GLY A 8 7.07 1.27 -6.59
C GLY A 8 8.26 0.41 -6.97
N ARG A 9 9.46 0.93 -6.73
CA ARG A 9 10.71 0.18 -6.98
C ARG A 9 10.91 -0.95 -5.99
N LYS A 10 10.48 -0.76 -4.75
CA LYS A 10 10.61 -1.73 -3.66
C LYS A 10 9.30 -1.83 -2.89
N GLY A 11 9.04 -2.99 -2.35
CA GLY A 11 7.93 -3.24 -1.44
C GLY A 11 8.36 -4.18 -0.32
N LEU A 12 7.86 -3.94 0.88
CA LEU A 12 8.12 -4.78 2.04
C LEU A 12 6.81 -4.98 2.83
N PHE A 13 6.10 -6.03 2.49
CA PHE A 13 4.87 -6.42 3.17
C PHE A 13 5.19 -7.49 4.21
N THR A 14 5.44 -7.05 5.43
CA THR A 14 5.92 -7.93 6.50
C THR A 14 4.80 -8.72 7.16
N CYS A 15 5.15 -9.92 7.58
CA CYS A 15 4.36 -10.75 8.51
C CYS A 15 5.17 -10.92 9.80
N PRO A 16 4.52 -10.95 10.99
CA PRO A 16 5.22 -11.18 12.26
C PRO A 16 6.11 -12.43 12.27
N GLU A 17 5.69 -13.47 11.57
CA GLU A 17 6.42 -14.75 11.47
C GLU A 17 7.79 -14.61 10.77
N PHE A 18 7.95 -13.62 9.90
CA PHE A 18 9.18 -13.36 9.16
C PHE A 18 10.09 -12.29 9.76
N LYS A 19 9.84 -11.89 11.02
CA LYS A 19 10.63 -10.88 11.73
C LYS A 19 11.62 -11.47 12.74
N VAL A 20 11.84 -12.76 12.70
CA VAL A 20 12.73 -13.44 13.65
C VAL A 20 14.19 -13.03 13.40
N GLY A 21 14.90 -12.66 14.46
CA GLY A 21 16.32 -12.32 14.38
C GLY A 21 16.67 -10.93 13.84
N GLY A 22 15.69 -10.01 13.73
CA GLY A 22 15.92 -8.64 13.24
C GLY A 22 16.00 -8.53 11.72
N GLU A 23 15.93 -9.62 11.00
CA GLU A 23 15.82 -9.64 9.54
C GLU A 23 14.37 -9.49 9.11
N LYS A 24 14.15 -8.79 7.99
CA LYS A 24 12.81 -8.60 7.44
C LYS A 24 12.73 -9.23 6.06
N CYS A 25 11.70 -10.06 5.86
CA CYS A 25 11.36 -10.64 4.58
C CYS A 25 9.95 -10.23 4.19
N THR A 26 9.76 -9.93 2.91
CA THR A 26 8.44 -9.55 2.39
C THR A 26 7.59 -10.77 2.04
N LEU A 27 6.27 -10.61 2.16
CA LEU A 27 5.32 -11.47 1.47
C LEU A 27 5.42 -11.25 -0.04
N GLN A 28 5.01 -12.22 -0.82
CA GLN A 28 5.06 -12.15 -2.29
C GLN A 28 4.06 -11.15 -2.88
N ILE A 29 2.96 -10.91 -2.18
CA ILE A 29 1.90 -9.99 -2.57
C ILE A 29 1.54 -9.06 -1.42
N PRO A 30 0.97 -7.88 -1.71
CA PRO A 30 0.51 -6.99 -0.65
C PRO A 30 -0.64 -7.63 0.14
N THR A 31 -0.66 -7.37 1.44
CA THR A 31 -1.76 -7.79 2.31
C THR A 31 -2.96 -6.87 2.13
N TYR A 32 -4.14 -7.34 2.54
CA TYR A 32 -5.36 -6.55 2.56
C TYR A 32 -5.17 -5.23 3.34
N GLU A 33 -4.59 -5.31 4.52
CA GLU A 33 -4.37 -4.13 5.37
C GLU A 33 -3.35 -3.16 4.77
N ALA A 34 -2.33 -3.65 4.08
CA ALA A 34 -1.39 -2.80 3.36
C ALA A 34 -2.09 -2.01 2.24
N LEU A 35 -2.91 -2.67 1.44
CA LEU A 35 -3.71 -2.03 0.38
C LEU A 35 -4.72 -1.03 0.95
N LYS A 36 -5.38 -1.37 2.04
CA LYS A 36 -6.28 -0.47 2.76
C LYS A 36 -5.54 0.76 3.31
N GLY A 37 -4.33 0.59 3.82
CA GLY A 37 -3.47 1.70 4.23
C GLY A 37 -3.09 2.62 3.07
N ILE A 38 -2.82 2.07 1.90
CA ILE A 38 -2.55 2.85 0.67
C ILE A 38 -3.78 3.67 0.28
N THR A 39 -4.98 3.08 0.26
CA THR A 39 -6.22 3.81 -0.07
C THR A 39 -6.52 4.91 0.95
N LYS A 40 -6.25 4.68 2.23
CA LYS A 40 -6.36 5.72 3.28
C LYS A 40 -5.38 6.88 3.06
N SER A 41 -4.18 6.61 2.59
CA SER A 41 -3.18 7.64 2.26
C SER A 41 -3.59 8.47 1.05
N ILE A 42 -4.36 7.89 0.13
CA ILE A 42 -4.96 8.61 -1.01
C ILE A 42 -6.03 9.58 -0.53
N TYR A 43 -7.02 9.07 0.18
CA TYR A 43 -8.13 9.84 0.73
C TYR A 43 -8.77 9.12 1.90
N TRP A 44 -8.96 9.81 2.99
CA TRP A 44 -9.68 9.28 4.15
C TRP A 44 -10.40 10.38 4.93
N LYS A 45 -11.57 10.04 5.43
CA LYS A 45 -12.33 10.78 6.44
C LYS A 45 -12.97 9.82 7.45
N PRO A 46 -13.28 10.29 8.67
CA PRO A 46 -13.96 9.45 9.67
C PRO A 46 -15.30 8.89 9.20
N THR A 47 -15.90 9.54 8.20
CA THR A 47 -17.19 9.18 7.60
C THR A 47 -17.14 7.89 6.80
N ILE A 48 -15.98 7.56 6.20
CA ILE A 48 -15.82 6.46 5.24
C ILE A 48 -14.85 5.38 5.72
N THR A 49 -15.10 4.17 5.26
CA THR A 49 -14.19 3.03 5.44
C THR A 49 -13.92 2.40 4.07
N TRP A 50 -12.65 2.24 3.74
CA TRP A 50 -12.24 1.59 2.49
C TRP A 50 -12.35 0.07 2.57
N VAL A 51 -12.84 -0.52 1.49
CA VAL A 51 -12.91 -1.96 1.28
C VAL A 51 -12.18 -2.31 -0.01
N ILE A 52 -11.25 -3.23 0.08
CA ILE A 52 -10.49 -3.71 -1.08
C ILE A 52 -11.23 -4.91 -1.68
N ASP A 53 -11.63 -4.80 -2.94
CA ASP A 53 -12.37 -5.84 -3.64
C ASP A 53 -11.46 -6.83 -4.35
N ALA A 54 -10.43 -6.33 -5.02
CA ALA A 54 -9.52 -7.16 -5.80
C ALA A 54 -8.17 -6.45 -6.00
N VAL A 55 -7.15 -7.26 -6.25
CA VAL A 55 -5.82 -6.80 -6.66
C VAL A 55 -5.32 -7.64 -7.82
N ARG A 56 -4.75 -6.99 -8.83
CA ARG A 56 -4.07 -7.65 -9.94
C ARG A 56 -2.57 -7.39 -9.86
N ILE A 57 -1.79 -8.42 -10.03
CA ILE A 57 -0.33 -8.33 -10.08
C ILE A 57 0.08 -8.08 -11.52
N MET A 58 0.68 -6.90 -11.78
CA MET A 58 0.99 -6.45 -13.13
C MET A 58 2.44 -6.67 -13.53
N ASN A 59 3.33 -6.95 -12.57
CA ASN A 59 4.72 -7.30 -12.82
C ASN A 59 5.03 -8.67 -12.20
N PRO A 60 6.01 -9.42 -12.75
CA PRO A 60 6.45 -10.67 -12.13
C PRO A 60 6.91 -10.45 -10.69
N ILE A 61 6.62 -11.40 -9.82
CA ILE A 61 7.08 -11.37 -8.42
C ILE A 61 8.59 -11.62 -8.42
N ARG A 62 9.36 -10.61 -8.00
CA ARG A 62 10.83 -10.67 -7.88
C ARG A 62 11.23 -10.14 -6.52
N MET A 63 12.21 -10.79 -5.90
CA MET A 63 12.75 -10.39 -4.61
C MET A 63 14.21 -9.99 -4.74
N GLU A 64 14.63 -9.03 -3.92
CA GLU A 64 16.00 -8.54 -3.83
C GLU A 64 16.40 -8.41 -2.37
N SER A 65 17.55 -8.97 -2.02
CA SER A 65 18.10 -8.87 -0.66
C SER A 65 19.09 -7.71 -0.58
N THR A 66 18.97 -6.93 0.49
CA THR A 66 19.84 -5.77 0.75
C THR A 66 20.36 -5.82 2.17
N GLY A 67 21.66 -5.66 2.35
CA GLY A 67 22.31 -5.53 3.66
C GLY A 67 22.08 -4.13 4.25
N ILE A 68 21.59 -4.08 5.49
CA ILE A 68 21.40 -2.82 6.24
C ILE A 68 22.35 -2.81 7.41
N ILE A 69 23.10 -1.73 7.57
CA ILE A 69 24.04 -1.54 8.67
C ILE A 69 23.26 -1.12 9.91
N LEU A 70 23.39 -1.93 10.97
CA LEU A 70 22.80 -1.64 12.28
C LEU A 70 23.89 -1.18 13.24
N PRO A 71 23.85 0.05 13.76
CA PRO A 71 24.79 0.50 14.80
C PRO A 71 24.50 -0.22 16.11
N LYS A 72 25.54 -0.80 16.72
CA LYS A 72 25.46 -1.40 18.07
C LYS A 72 25.72 -0.33 19.11
N MET A 73 24.77 -0.11 20.02
CA MET A 73 24.89 0.92 21.07
C MET A 73 25.99 0.61 22.12
N LYS A 74 26.39 -0.64 22.28
CA LYS A 74 27.37 -1.07 23.29
C LYS A 74 28.78 -1.41 22.73
N SER A 75 28.98 -1.30 21.43
CA SER A 75 30.28 -1.54 20.81
C SER A 75 30.41 -0.66 19.58
N ASN A 76 31.64 -0.20 19.32
CA ASN A 76 31.94 0.58 18.10
C ASN A 76 31.90 -0.26 16.81
N LYS A 77 31.31 -1.46 16.86
CA LYS A 77 31.15 -2.34 15.70
C LYS A 77 29.72 -2.25 15.19
N ASN A 78 29.58 -2.17 13.88
CA ASN A 78 28.29 -2.26 13.21
C ASN A 78 27.93 -3.72 12.96
N ASP A 79 26.66 -4.04 12.99
CA ASP A 79 26.11 -5.32 12.54
C ASP A 79 25.41 -5.16 11.20
N ILE A 80 25.25 -6.25 10.47
CA ILE A 80 24.54 -6.25 9.18
C ILE A 80 23.27 -7.08 9.32
N ALA A 81 22.14 -6.47 9.02
CA ALA A 81 20.87 -7.20 8.86
C ALA A 81 20.53 -7.29 7.37
N ILE A 82 20.03 -8.45 6.93
CA ILE A 82 19.61 -8.67 5.56
C ILE A 82 18.11 -8.49 5.48
N TYR A 83 17.67 -7.52 4.67
CA TYR A 83 16.27 -7.29 4.37
C TYR A 83 15.98 -7.73 2.94
N THR A 84 14.93 -8.52 2.76
CA THR A 84 14.48 -8.99 1.44
C THR A 84 13.25 -8.22 1.02
N TYR A 85 13.36 -7.46 -0.06
CA TYR A 85 12.32 -6.60 -0.63
C TYR A 85 11.73 -7.22 -1.89
N LEU A 86 10.48 -6.89 -2.19
CA LEU A 86 9.92 -7.03 -3.53
C LEU A 86 10.54 -5.96 -4.44
N LYS A 87 10.81 -6.33 -5.68
CA LYS A 87 11.40 -5.46 -6.68
C LYS A 87 10.39 -5.15 -7.80
N ASP A 88 10.37 -3.89 -8.24
CA ASP A 88 9.54 -3.43 -9.36
C ASP A 88 8.07 -3.82 -9.20
N CYS A 89 7.46 -3.31 -8.14
CA CYS A 89 6.06 -3.59 -7.83
C CYS A 89 5.12 -2.77 -8.71
N ARG A 90 4.11 -3.44 -9.25
CA ARG A 90 3.02 -2.80 -9.97
C ARG A 90 1.73 -3.59 -9.77
N TYR A 91 0.73 -2.92 -9.24
CA TYR A 91 -0.57 -3.51 -8.91
C TYR A 91 -1.70 -2.66 -9.44
N GLN A 92 -2.77 -3.32 -9.89
CA GLN A 92 -4.06 -2.68 -10.09
C GLN A 92 -4.96 -3.08 -8.92
N VAL A 93 -5.52 -2.10 -8.24
CA VAL A 93 -6.36 -2.29 -7.06
C VAL A 93 -7.77 -1.83 -7.37
N LYS A 94 -8.74 -2.68 -7.11
CA LYS A 94 -10.16 -2.34 -7.13
C LYS A 94 -10.64 -2.19 -5.69
N ALA A 95 -11.14 -1.02 -5.36
CA ALA A 95 -11.61 -0.69 -4.03
C ALA A 95 -12.87 0.17 -4.09
N HIS A 96 -13.67 0.10 -3.05
CA HIS A 96 -14.79 0.99 -2.82
C HIS A 96 -14.80 1.45 -1.36
N PHE A 97 -15.59 2.44 -1.05
CA PHE A 97 -15.79 2.88 0.33
C PHE A 97 -17.23 2.63 0.76
N ILE A 98 -17.41 2.45 2.06
CA ILE A 98 -18.71 2.40 2.73
C ILE A 98 -18.75 3.46 3.82
N PHE A 99 -19.96 3.88 4.20
CA PHE A 99 -20.10 4.81 5.32
C PHE A 99 -19.90 4.10 6.65
N ASN A 100 -19.21 4.78 7.55
CA ASN A 100 -18.91 4.26 8.88
C ASN A 100 -20.15 4.39 9.79
N LYS A 101 -20.91 3.32 9.93
CA LYS A 101 -22.12 3.27 10.76
C LYS A 101 -21.84 3.37 12.26
N ASN A 102 -20.60 3.14 12.68
CA ASN A 102 -20.20 3.26 14.09
C ASN A 102 -20.04 4.73 14.54
N ARG A 103 -20.12 5.66 13.61
CA ARG A 103 -20.04 7.10 13.88
C ARG A 103 -21.25 7.83 13.31
N PRO A 104 -22.42 7.73 13.95
CA PRO A 104 -23.67 8.34 13.47
C PRO A 104 -23.64 9.88 13.49
N GLU A 105 -22.70 10.49 14.22
CA GLU A 105 -22.49 11.94 14.22
C GLU A 105 -22.12 12.51 12.86
N TYR A 106 -21.56 11.69 11.96
CA TYR A 106 -21.21 12.08 10.60
C TYR A 106 -22.29 11.74 9.55
N LYS A 107 -23.49 11.37 9.97
CA LYS A 107 -24.58 11.00 9.05
C LYS A 107 -24.89 12.08 8.00
N ASN A 108 -24.75 13.35 8.36
CA ASN A 108 -24.98 14.47 7.44
C ASN A 108 -23.94 14.55 6.31
N ASP A 109 -22.77 13.92 6.48
CA ASP A 109 -21.69 13.85 5.49
C ASP A 109 -21.77 12.56 4.64
N TRP A 110 -22.81 11.77 4.76
CA TRP A 110 -23.01 10.54 3.98
C TRP A 110 -23.47 10.87 2.56
N ASN A 111 -22.58 11.46 1.77
CA ASN A 111 -22.81 11.79 0.37
C ASN A 111 -21.82 11.01 -0.51
N GLU A 112 -22.31 9.96 -1.15
CA GLU A 112 -21.49 9.07 -1.99
C GLU A 112 -20.83 9.82 -3.14
N THR A 113 -21.56 10.64 -3.87
CA THR A 113 -21.05 11.42 -5.01
C THR A 113 -19.92 12.36 -4.59
N LYS A 114 -20.08 13.07 -3.48
CA LYS A 114 -19.06 13.98 -2.94
C LYS A 114 -17.75 13.23 -2.64
N HIS A 115 -17.83 12.14 -1.91
CA HIS A 115 -16.64 11.37 -1.54
C HIS A 115 -15.99 10.67 -2.73
N GLN A 116 -16.79 10.19 -3.67
CA GLN A 116 -16.31 9.61 -4.92
C GLN A 116 -15.51 10.63 -5.74
N GLU A 117 -16.04 11.81 -5.96
CA GLU A 117 -15.37 12.87 -6.71
C GLU A 117 -14.08 13.36 -6.05
N ILE A 118 -14.08 13.47 -4.73
CA ILE A 118 -12.87 13.84 -3.97
C ILE A 118 -11.82 12.73 -4.10
N ALA A 119 -12.20 11.47 -3.95
CA ALA A 119 -11.30 10.34 -4.09
C ALA A 119 -10.67 10.28 -5.50
N GLU A 120 -11.46 10.47 -6.55
CA GLU A 120 -10.96 10.50 -7.93
C GLU A 120 -9.96 11.64 -8.18
N ARG A 121 -10.22 12.83 -7.66
CA ARG A 121 -9.29 13.96 -7.73
C ARG A 121 -7.98 13.68 -6.98
N MET A 122 -8.06 13.04 -5.82
CA MET A 122 -6.88 12.70 -5.03
C MET A 122 -6.03 11.63 -5.70
N ILE A 123 -6.65 10.65 -6.35
CA ILE A 123 -5.93 9.63 -7.13
C ILE A 123 -5.22 10.28 -8.33
N ALA A 124 -5.90 11.17 -9.06
CA ALA A 124 -5.32 11.90 -10.18
C ALA A 124 -4.13 12.77 -9.75
N LYS A 125 -4.19 13.32 -8.55
CA LYS A 125 -3.09 14.10 -7.95
C LYS A 125 -1.91 13.25 -7.46
N GLY A 126 -2.09 11.95 -7.25
CA GLY A 126 -1.09 11.05 -6.70
C GLY A 126 -1.21 10.77 -5.20
N GLY A 127 -2.36 11.08 -4.62
CA GLY A 127 -2.68 10.87 -3.21
C GLY A 127 -2.59 12.14 -2.36
N ARG A 128 -3.23 12.11 -1.21
CA ARG A 128 -3.20 13.20 -0.22
C ARG A 128 -1.89 13.20 0.57
N GLN A 129 -1.35 12.02 0.81
CA GLN A 129 -0.12 11.80 1.56
C GLN A 129 0.82 10.92 0.73
N ASP A 130 2.08 10.85 1.16
CA ASP A 130 3.03 9.93 0.56
C ASP A 130 2.55 8.49 0.66
N ILE A 131 2.75 7.74 -0.41
CA ILE A 131 2.35 6.34 -0.52
C ILE A 131 3.55 5.46 -0.21
N PHE A 132 3.37 4.49 0.68
CA PHE A 132 4.40 3.52 1.04
C PHE A 132 3.93 2.09 0.80
N LEU A 133 4.78 1.29 0.18
CA LEU A 133 4.51 -0.14 -0.05
C LEU A 133 4.98 -0.96 1.14
N GLY A 134 4.25 -0.85 2.25
CA GLY A 134 4.50 -1.55 3.50
C GLY A 134 5.30 -0.72 4.50
N THR A 135 6.55 -0.42 4.21
CA THR A 135 7.43 0.37 5.07
C THR A 135 7.81 1.71 4.44
N ARG A 136 8.28 2.66 5.25
CA ARG A 136 8.58 4.03 4.82
C ARG A 136 9.68 4.15 3.78
N GLU A 137 10.63 3.25 3.79
CA GLU A 137 11.70 3.20 2.79
C GLU A 137 11.23 2.73 1.41
N CYS A 138 10.02 2.18 1.33
CA CYS A 138 9.43 1.66 0.10
C CYS A 138 8.39 2.65 -0.46
N GLN A 139 8.85 3.81 -0.94
CA GLN A 139 7.96 4.80 -1.53
C GLN A 139 7.30 4.27 -2.80
N GLY A 140 6.00 4.49 -2.90
CA GLY A 140 5.19 4.15 -4.06
C GLY A 140 4.46 5.35 -4.63
N TYR A 141 3.80 5.10 -5.74
CA TYR A 141 3.03 6.10 -6.48
C TYR A 141 1.69 5.51 -6.89
N VAL A 142 0.67 6.36 -6.95
CA VAL A 142 -0.67 5.97 -7.38
C VAL A 142 -1.13 6.82 -8.54
N LYS A 143 -1.88 6.22 -9.43
CA LYS A 143 -2.56 6.91 -10.52
C LYS A 143 -3.88 6.22 -10.85
N PRO A 144 -4.83 6.91 -11.49
CA PRO A 144 -6.05 6.25 -11.93
C PRO A 144 -5.76 5.25 -13.04
N CYS A 145 -6.47 4.13 -13.04
CA CYS A 145 -6.41 3.15 -14.11
C CYS A 145 -7.77 2.48 -14.32
N LYS A 146 -7.89 1.80 -15.44
CA LYS A 146 -9.02 0.91 -15.71
C LYS A 146 -8.67 -0.49 -15.21
N PHE A 147 -9.37 -0.97 -14.19
CA PHE A 147 -9.12 -2.29 -13.63
C PHE A 147 -9.41 -3.38 -14.67
N GLY A 148 -8.46 -4.26 -14.86
CA GLY A 148 -8.53 -5.32 -15.86
C GLY A 148 -7.84 -5.00 -17.18
N GLU A 149 -7.38 -3.78 -17.39
CA GLU A 149 -6.64 -3.39 -18.58
C GLU A 149 -5.19 -3.86 -18.53
N GLY A 150 -4.69 -4.34 -19.67
CA GLY A 150 -3.34 -4.86 -19.78
C GLY A 150 -3.19 -6.32 -19.35
N LYS A 151 -2.00 -6.86 -19.59
CA LYS A 151 -1.66 -8.24 -19.24
C LYS A 151 -1.17 -8.32 -17.80
N GLY A 152 -1.90 -9.03 -16.97
CA GLY A 152 -1.47 -9.37 -15.61
C GLY A 152 -0.64 -10.65 -15.57
N PHE A 153 -0.01 -10.89 -14.42
CA PHE A 153 0.69 -12.12 -14.08
C PHE A 153 -0.08 -12.84 -12.96
N TYR A 154 -0.09 -14.16 -13.01
CA TYR A 154 -0.71 -15.07 -12.04
C TYR A 154 -2.24 -15.03 -11.97
#